data_deb37ecea241dcf4f578c137e5df1381
#
_entry.id   deb37ecea241dcf4f578c137e5df1381
#
_cell.length_a   1.000
_cell.length_b   1.000
_cell.length_c   1.000
_cell.angle_alpha   90.00
_cell.angle_beta   90.00
_cell.angle_gamma   90.00
#
_symmetry.space_group_name_H-M   'P 1'
#
loop_
_entity.id
_entity.type
_entity.pdbx_description
1 polymer ?
#
loop_
_entity_poly.entity_id
_entity_poly.type
_entity_poly.pdbx_seq_one_letter_code
_entity_poly.pdbx_strand_id
1 'polypeptide(L)'
;MGTGMGTGTGVRTEMGAGMDTPPELAVDRLLDDPGTRIIVCCGAGGVGKTTTAAALGLRAAERGRKVVVLTIDPARRLAQSMGIDSLDNTPRKVAGVAGGGELHAMMLDMKRTFDEIVESHADGERAAAILANPFYQSLSAGFAGTQEYMAMEKLGQLRARDDWDLIVVDTPPSRSALDFLDAPKRLGSFLDGKFIRVLMAPAKVGGRAGMKFLNVGMSLMTGTLNKLMGASLLGDVQTFVAAMDTMFGGFRTRADATFRLLQAPGTAFLVVAAPEPDALREAAYFVERLGAERMPLAGLVLNRVHGSGAAQLSAERALAAAENLEEGGIVDQEAGKAGLGAPAAHSPAGGSAPESEGVEAGAYTDAPEGADVEGITAGLLRLHAERMQLIAREQRTRDRFTSLHPDVAVTEVAALPGDVHDLAGLRTIGERLAAGVPAGA
;
A
#
# COMPACT_ATOMS: atom_id res chain seq x y z
N MET A 1 -36.71 26.11 65.15
CA MET A 1 -35.85 25.22 65.93
C MET A 1 -35.47 24.02 65.06
N GLY A 2 -34.18 23.76 64.85
CA GLY A 2 -33.70 22.56 64.16
C GLY A 2 -32.71 22.85 63.08
N THR A 3 -31.51 23.18 63.51
CA THR A 3 -30.28 23.25 62.70
C THR A 3 -29.82 21.87 62.28
N GLY A 4 -29.51 21.66 60.98
CA GLY A 4 -28.85 20.48 60.45
C GLY A 4 -27.74 20.91 59.48
N MET A 5 -26.49 20.87 59.99
CA MET A 5 -25.27 20.97 59.22
C MET A 5 -25.08 19.72 58.33
N GLY A 6 -24.98 19.89 57.01
CA GLY A 6 -24.56 18.87 56.07
C GLY A 6 -23.19 19.20 55.53
N THR A 7 -22.22 18.38 55.89
CA THR A 7 -20.83 18.42 55.45
C THR A 7 -20.75 18.08 53.98
N GLY A 8 -20.27 19.04 53.17
CA GLY A 8 -19.93 18.82 51.79
C GLY A 8 -18.63 18.02 51.64
N THR A 9 -18.75 16.80 51.15
CA THR A 9 -17.62 16.02 50.66
C THR A 9 -17.33 16.43 49.19
N GLY A 10 -16.29 17.21 49.05
CA GLY A 10 -15.78 17.55 47.72
C GLY A 10 -15.21 16.31 47.04
N VAL A 11 -15.88 15.82 46.02
CA VAL A 11 -15.34 14.84 45.08
C VAL A 11 -14.29 15.58 44.23
N ARG A 12 -13.03 15.37 44.55
CA ARG A 12 -11.93 15.70 43.65
C ARG A 12 -12.07 14.76 42.47
N THR A 13 -12.53 15.27 41.34
CA THR A 13 -12.37 14.64 40.02
C THR A 13 -10.89 14.70 39.68
N GLU A 14 -10.18 13.62 39.90
CA GLU A 14 -8.86 13.41 39.31
C GLU A 14 -9.04 13.35 37.78
N MET A 15 -8.71 14.44 37.12
CA MET A 15 -8.46 14.46 35.68
C MET A 15 -7.14 13.71 35.46
N GLY A 16 -7.20 12.40 35.44
CA GLY A 16 -6.15 11.57 34.86
C GLY A 16 -6.18 11.81 33.35
N ALA A 17 -5.18 12.53 32.85
CA ALA A 17 -4.85 12.54 31.43
C ALA A 17 -4.34 11.14 31.07
N GLY A 18 -5.26 10.20 30.87
CA GLY A 18 -4.99 8.98 30.14
C GLY A 18 -4.71 9.43 28.70
N MET A 19 -3.48 9.29 28.24
CA MET A 19 -3.18 9.31 26.83
C MET A 19 -3.99 8.13 26.25
N ASP A 20 -5.12 8.44 25.60
CA ASP A 20 -5.94 7.43 24.93
C ASP A 20 -5.07 6.79 23.84
N THR A 21 -4.68 5.54 24.10
CA THR A 21 -4.01 4.72 23.09
C THR A 21 -4.98 4.60 21.93
N PRO A 22 -4.55 4.87 20.67
CA PRO A 22 -5.43 4.76 19.52
C PRO A 22 -6.02 3.34 19.47
N PRO A 23 -7.26 3.21 18.96
CA PRO A 23 -7.87 1.89 18.83
C PRO A 23 -7.03 0.99 17.95
N GLU A 24 -6.91 -0.28 18.32
CA GLU A 24 -6.18 -1.29 17.56
C GLU A 24 -7.00 -1.77 16.36
N LEU A 25 -6.38 -1.84 15.18
CA LEU A 25 -7.00 -2.41 14.00
C LEU A 25 -6.99 -3.94 14.07
N ALA A 26 -8.11 -4.54 14.42
CA ALA A 26 -8.29 -5.99 14.49
C ALA A 26 -8.40 -6.61 13.08
N VAL A 27 -7.26 -6.85 12.42
CA VAL A 27 -7.19 -7.33 11.02
C VAL A 27 -7.90 -8.67 10.85
N ASP A 28 -7.68 -9.65 11.73
CA ASP A 28 -8.32 -10.95 11.63
C ASP A 28 -9.84 -10.86 11.72
N ARG A 29 -10.36 -10.02 12.61
CA ARG A 29 -11.80 -9.79 12.72
C ARG A 29 -12.38 -9.21 11.45
N LEU A 30 -11.65 -8.32 10.78
CA LEU A 30 -12.05 -7.76 9.48
C LEU A 30 -12.07 -8.83 8.40
N LEU A 31 -11.08 -9.75 8.39
CA LEU A 31 -10.97 -10.82 7.40
C LEU A 31 -11.97 -11.96 7.64
N ASP A 32 -12.34 -12.24 8.88
CA ASP A 32 -13.27 -13.31 9.25
C ASP A 32 -14.74 -12.89 9.09
N ASP A 33 -15.03 -11.58 9.08
CA ASP A 33 -16.38 -11.07 8.88
C ASP A 33 -16.88 -11.36 7.46
N PRO A 34 -17.89 -12.25 7.28
CA PRO A 34 -18.46 -12.56 5.97
C PRO A 34 -19.16 -11.34 5.34
N GLY A 35 -19.51 -10.35 6.15
CA GLY A 35 -20.05 -9.07 5.70
C GLY A 35 -19.02 -8.22 4.97
N THR A 36 -17.72 -8.35 5.30
CA THR A 36 -16.64 -7.67 4.60
C THR A 36 -16.38 -8.34 3.26
N ARG A 37 -16.76 -7.68 2.17
CA ARG A 37 -16.71 -8.19 0.80
C ARG A 37 -15.64 -7.51 -0.06
N ILE A 38 -15.24 -6.30 0.30
CA ILE A 38 -14.23 -5.51 -0.41
C ILE A 38 -13.29 -4.87 0.60
N ILE A 39 -11.98 -5.02 0.39
CA ILE A 39 -10.95 -4.26 1.09
C ILE A 39 -10.16 -3.46 0.05
N VAL A 40 -10.03 -2.14 0.27
CA VAL A 40 -9.28 -1.24 -0.61
C VAL A 40 -8.04 -0.74 0.12
N CYS A 41 -6.86 -1.11 -0.36
CA CYS A 41 -5.58 -0.63 0.16
C CYS A 41 -5.16 0.64 -0.59
N CYS A 42 -5.09 1.77 0.10
CA CYS A 42 -4.70 3.06 -0.44
C CYS A 42 -3.55 3.68 0.37
N GLY A 43 -2.85 4.67 -0.18
CA GLY A 43 -1.72 5.33 0.48
C GLY A 43 -0.64 5.79 -0.49
N ALA A 44 0.43 6.38 0.04
CA ALA A 44 1.57 6.92 -0.70
C ALA A 44 2.30 5.88 -1.57
N GLY A 45 3.14 6.36 -2.49
CA GLY A 45 4.03 5.48 -3.27
C GLY A 45 5.09 4.81 -2.40
N GLY A 46 5.39 3.54 -2.65
CA GLY A 46 6.50 2.83 -1.98
C GLY A 46 6.26 2.36 -0.55
N VAL A 47 5.10 2.67 0.07
CA VAL A 47 4.81 2.30 1.47
C VAL A 47 4.45 0.81 1.68
N GLY A 48 4.35 0.01 0.61
CA GLY A 48 4.06 -1.42 0.69
C GLY A 48 2.58 -1.80 0.52
N LYS A 49 1.76 -0.99 -0.14
CA LYS A 49 0.35 -1.29 -0.43
C LYS A 49 0.14 -2.66 -1.09
N THR A 50 0.87 -2.93 -2.17
CA THR A 50 0.78 -4.19 -2.91
C THR A 50 1.11 -5.39 -2.03
N THR A 51 2.17 -5.30 -1.22
CA THR A 51 2.55 -6.35 -0.28
C THR A 51 1.49 -6.54 0.80
N THR A 52 0.93 -5.44 1.34
CA THR A 52 -0.16 -5.49 2.32
C THR A 52 -1.41 -6.12 1.71
N ALA A 53 -1.83 -5.71 0.51
CA ALA A 53 -3.00 -6.28 -0.18
C ALA A 53 -2.81 -7.78 -0.46
N ALA A 54 -1.62 -8.17 -0.92
CA ALA A 54 -1.26 -9.57 -1.15
C ALA A 54 -1.30 -10.40 0.14
N ALA A 55 -0.73 -9.88 1.23
CA ALA A 55 -0.70 -10.55 2.53
C ALA A 55 -2.10 -10.70 3.14
N LEU A 56 -2.94 -9.66 3.05
CA LEU A 56 -4.36 -9.72 3.48
C LEU A 56 -5.13 -10.75 2.66
N GLY A 57 -4.94 -10.76 1.33
CA GLY A 57 -5.59 -11.73 0.46
C GLY A 57 -5.17 -13.16 0.77
N LEU A 58 -3.88 -13.43 0.96
CA LEU A 58 -3.35 -14.74 1.33
C LEU A 58 -3.89 -15.18 2.70
N ARG A 59 -3.81 -14.30 3.71
CA ARG A 59 -4.30 -14.60 5.06
C ARG A 59 -5.80 -14.92 5.07
N ALA A 60 -6.63 -14.16 4.35
CA ALA A 60 -8.06 -14.42 4.24
C ALA A 60 -8.35 -15.77 3.54
N ALA A 61 -7.59 -16.10 2.50
CA ALA A 61 -7.71 -17.38 1.81
C ALA A 61 -7.31 -18.56 2.69
N GLU A 62 -6.20 -18.44 3.44
CA GLU A 62 -5.76 -19.47 4.39
C GLU A 62 -6.75 -19.66 5.56
N ARG A 63 -7.60 -18.65 5.83
CA ARG A 63 -8.71 -18.69 6.79
C ARG A 63 -10.03 -19.20 6.19
N GLY A 64 -10.00 -19.72 4.95
CA GLY A 64 -11.11 -20.44 4.33
C GLY A 64 -11.94 -19.62 3.34
N ARG A 65 -11.59 -18.36 3.03
CA ARG A 65 -12.32 -17.52 2.09
C ARG A 65 -11.85 -17.74 0.64
N LYS A 66 -12.72 -17.56 -0.31
CA LYS A 66 -12.39 -17.46 -1.73
C LYS A 66 -12.11 -16.01 -2.10
N VAL A 67 -10.83 -15.71 -2.36
CA VAL A 67 -10.32 -14.34 -2.45
C VAL A 67 -9.76 -14.04 -3.83
N VAL A 68 -10.01 -12.83 -4.33
CA VAL A 68 -9.28 -12.27 -5.47
C VAL A 68 -8.59 -10.98 -5.07
N VAL A 69 -7.29 -10.87 -5.40
CA VAL A 69 -6.51 -9.62 -5.29
C VAL A 69 -6.44 -8.98 -6.66
N LEU A 70 -7.01 -7.78 -6.78
CA LEU A 70 -6.98 -6.95 -7.98
C LEU A 70 -5.94 -5.83 -7.78
N THR A 71 -4.86 -5.85 -8.57
CA THR A 71 -3.95 -4.70 -8.61
C THR A 71 -4.25 -3.80 -9.80
N ILE A 72 -4.24 -2.50 -9.54
CA ILE A 72 -4.37 -1.45 -10.57
C ILE A 72 -2.98 -0.97 -11.00
N ASP A 73 -1.94 -1.26 -10.19
CA ASP A 73 -0.55 -0.92 -10.50
C ASP A 73 0.01 -1.90 -11.55
N PRO A 74 0.49 -1.42 -12.71
CA PRO A 74 1.08 -2.25 -13.75
C PRO A 74 2.44 -2.86 -13.35
N ALA A 75 2.97 -2.52 -12.18
CA ALA A 75 4.21 -3.11 -11.69
C ALA A 75 4.03 -4.61 -11.40
N ARG A 76 4.97 -5.44 -11.86
CA ARG A 76 4.91 -6.91 -11.70
C ARG A 76 5.09 -7.40 -10.25
N ARG A 77 5.07 -6.51 -9.27
CA ARG A 77 5.34 -6.82 -7.85
C ARG A 77 4.37 -7.84 -7.27
N LEU A 78 3.07 -7.70 -7.59
CA LEU A 78 2.06 -8.65 -7.12
C LEU A 78 2.30 -10.05 -7.69
N ALA A 79 2.56 -10.16 -8.99
CA ALA A 79 2.86 -11.44 -9.63
C ALA A 79 4.08 -12.11 -8.99
N GLN A 80 5.17 -11.35 -8.82
CA GLN A 80 6.41 -11.85 -8.23
C GLN A 80 6.21 -12.37 -6.80
N SER A 81 5.53 -11.62 -5.94
CA SER A 81 5.29 -12.02 -4.54
C SER A 81 4.36 -13.22 -4.40
N MET A 82 3.55 -13.52 -5.41
CA MET A 82 2.64 -14.67 -5.43
C MET A 82 3.17 -15.86 -6.26
N GLY A 83 4.39 -15.77 -6.79
CA GLY A 83 4.99 -16.85 -7.59
C GLY A 83 4.27 -17.09 -8.92
N ILE A 84 3.71 -16.05 -9.53
CA ILE A 84 2.99 -16.09 -10.81
C ILE A 84 3.85 -15.40 -11.87
N ASP A 85 4.06 -16.03 -13.03
CA ASP A 85 4.89 -15.49 -14.11
C ASP A 85 4.36 -14.17 -14.66
N SER A 86 3.03 -14.08 -14.83
CA SER A 86 2.35 -12.87 -15.30
C SER A 86 0.90 -12.82 -14.85
N LEU A 87 0.40 -11.62 -14.62
CA LEU A 87 -1.02 -11.35 -14.35
C LEU A 87 -1.62 -10.60 -15.55
N ASP A 88 -2.88 -10.86 -15.80
CA ASP A 88 -3.70 -10.18 -16.80
C ASP A 88 -5.08 -9.84 -16.23
N ASN A 89 -6.02 -9.47 -17.08
CA ASN A 89 -7.38 -9.08 -16.71
C ASN A 89 -8.27 -10.24 -16.22
N THR A 90 -7.70 -11.45 -16.12
CA THR A 90 -8.41 -12.67 -15.69
C THR A 90 -7.84 -13.16 -14.36
N PRO A 91 -8.68 -13.49 -13.36
CA PRO A 91 -8.21 -14.04 -12.10
C PRO A 91 -7.44 -15.35 -12.28
N ARG A 92 -6.19 -15.40 -11.84
CA ARG A 92 -5.33 -16.58 -11.87
C ARG A 92 -5.17 -17.15 -10.46
N LYS A 93 -5.36 -18.44 -10.32
CA LYS A 93 -5.23 -19.13 -9.03
C LYS A 93 -3.76 -19.14 -8.58
N VAL A 94 -3.52 -18.79 -7.34
CA VAL A 94 -2.22 -18.84 -6.67
C VAL A 94 -2.03 -20.24 -6.10
N ALA A 95 -0.91 -20.89 -6.43
CA ALA A 95 -0.56 -22.19 -5.89
C ALA A 95 0.07 -22.05 -4.48
N GLY A 96 0.01 -23.11 -3.67
CA GLY A 96 0.68 -23.15 -2.36
C GLY A 96 -0.03 -22.39 -1.24
N VAL A 97 -1.30 -22.03 -1.43
CA VAL A 97 -2.17 -21.50 -0.38
C VAL A 97 -2.54 -22.64 0.57
N ALA A 98 -2.31 -22.44 1.88
CA ALA A 98 -2.69 -23.39 2.91
C ALA A 98 -4.17 -23.19 3.32
N GLY A 99 -4.73 -24.16 4.05
CA GLY A 99 -6.11 -24.05 4.54
C GLY A 99 -7.18 -24.42 3.52
N GLY A 100 -8.43 -24.02 3.79
CA GLY A 100 -9.61 -24.45 3.04
C GLY A 100 -10.14 -23.48 1.99
N GLY A 101 -9.52 -22.30 1.84
CA GLY A 101 -9.96 -21.28 0.88
C GLY A 101 -9.13 -21.25 -0.41
N GLU A 102 -9.35 -20.24 -1.21
CA GLU A 102 -8.67 -20.06 -2.49
C GLU A 102 -8.20 -18.61 -2.64
N LEU A 103 -6.98 -18.43 -3.14
CA LEU A 103 -6.45 -17.14 -3.52
C LEU A 103 -6.31 -17.07 -5.05
N HIS A 104 -6.80 -15.98 -5.61
CA HIS A 104 -6.59 -15.61 -7.00
C HIS A 104 -6.00 -14.21 -7.07
N ALA A 105 -5.20 -13.95 -8.10
CA ALA A 105 -4.65 -12.64 -8.37
C ALA A 105 -4.91 -12.25 -9.82
N MET A 106 -5.09 -10.96 -10.04
CA MET A 106 -5.24 -10.38 -11.37
C MET A 106 -4.70 -8.97 -11.43
N MET A 107 -4.37 -8.51 -12.61
CA MET A 107 -3.94 -7.14 -12.87
C MET A 107 -4.92 -6.48 -13.83
N LEU A 108 -5.29 -5.24 -13.52
CA LEU A 108 -6.15 -4.47 -14.39
C LEU A 108 -5.44 -4.19 -15.72
N ASP A 109 -5.98 -4.70 -16.81
CA ASP A 109 -5.68 -4.26 -18.16
C ASP A 109 -6.78 -3.27 -18.61
N MET A 110 -6.42 -2.01 -18.68
CA MET A 110 -7.35 -0.93 -19.05
C MET A 110 -7.98 -1.17 -20.41
N LYS A 111 -7.13 -1.49 -21.42
CA LYS A 111 -7.59 -1.70 -22.77
C LYS A 111 -8.53 -2.91 -22.84
N ARG A 112 -8.13 -4.02 -22.26
CA ARG A 112 -8.96 -5.24 -22.25
C ARG A 112 -10.28 -5.02 -21.51
N THR A 113 -10.27 -4.31 -20.37
CA THR A 113 -11.50 -3.97 -19.64
C THR A 113 -12.45 -3.11 -20.49
N PHE A 114 -11.88 -2.15 -21.24
CA PHE A 114 -12.67 -1.33 -22.16
C PHE A 114 -13.24 -2.17 -23.30
N ASP A 115 -12.43 -3.06 -23.88
CA ASP A 115 -12.85 -3.99 -24.93
C ASP A 115 -14.01 -4.89 -24.45
N GLU A 116 -13.90 -5.46 -23.23
CA GLU A 116 -14.95 -6.28 -22.59
C GLU A 116 -16.28 -5.53 -22.43
N ILE A 117 -16.22 -4.25 -22.10
CA ILE A 117 -17.41 -3.41 -22.01
C ILE A 117 -18.05 -3.23 -23.39
N VAL A 118 -17.23 -2.94 -24.41
CA VAL A 118 -17.72 -2.81 -25.80
C VAL A 118 -18.36 -4.12 -26.25
N GLU A 119 -17.69 -5.25 -26.05
CA GLU A 119 -18.16 -6.58 -26.41
C GLU A 119 -19.47 -6.97 -25.70
N SER A 120 -19.65 -6.54 -24.45
CA SER A 120 -20.84 -6.87 -23.66
C SER A 120 -22.07 -6.00 -23.92
N HIS A 121 -21.88 -4.81 -24.53
CA HIS A 121 -22.94 -3.82 -24.70
C HIS A 121 -23.24 -3.45 -26.16
N ALA A 122 -22.48 -3.96 -27.13
CA ALA A 122 -22.73 -3.80 -28.55
C ALA A 122 -22.95 -5.17 -29.20
N ASP A 123 -23.74 -5.19 -30.29
CA ASP A 123 -23.79 -6.37 -31.14
C ASP A 123 -22.45 -6.65 -31.81
N GLY A 124 -22.22 -7.88 -32.28
CA GLY A 124 -20.93 -8.31 -32.76
C GLY A 124 -20.33 -7.46 -33.90
N GLU A 125 -21.13 -6.99 -34.85
CA GLU A 125 -20.67 -6.14 -35.94
C GLU A 125 -20.30 -4.74 -35.42
N ARG A 126 -21.12 -4.17 -34.56
CA ARG A 126 -20.89 -2.86 -33.96
C ARG A 126 -19.71 -2.87 -33.01
N ALA A 127 -19.57 -3.93 -32.20
CA ALA A 127 -18.40 -4.13 -31.35
C ALA A 127 -17.11 -4.17 -32.18
N ALA A 128 -17.08 -4.98 -33.25
CA ALA A 128 -15.93 -5.07 -34.14
C ALA A 128 -15.57 -3.71 -34.78
N ALA A 129 -16.56 -2.94 -35.24
CA ALA A 129 -16.35 -1.62 -35.79
C ALA A 129 -15.79 -0.62 -34.78
N ILE A 130 -16.27 -0.65 -33.52
CA ILE A 130 -15.75 0.19 -32.44
C ILE A 130 -14.30 -0.21 -32.09
N LEU A 131 -14.02 -1.49 -31.92
CA LEU A 131 -12.70 -2.02 -31.56
C LEU A 131 -11.64 -1.74 -32.66
N ALA A 132 -12.05 -1.73 -33.93
CA ALA A 132 -11.18 -1.41 -35.06
C ALA A 132 -10.96 0.11 -35.26
N ASN A 133 -11.73 0.96 -34.60
CA ASN A 133 -11.66 2.41 -34.79
C ASN A 133 -10.35 2.99 -34.23
N PRO A 134 -9.53 3.73 -35.00
CA PRO A 134 -8.25 4.26 -34.55
C PRO A 134 -8.34 5.23 -33.36
N PHE A 135 -9.42 6.03 -33.30
CA PHE A 135 -9.67 6.92 -32.18
C PHE A 135 -9.94 6.14 -30.89
N TYR A 136 -10.77 5.06 -30.98
CA TYR A 136 -10.99 4.15 -29.87
C TYR A 136 -9.70 3.53 -29.37
N GLN A 137 -8.84 3.02 -30.27
CA GLN A 137 -7.56 2.41 -29.91
C GLN A 137 -6.64 3.40 -29.19
N SER A 138 -6.61 4.65 -29.63
CA SER A 138 -5.84 5.71 -28.98
C SER A 138 -6.41 6.08 -27.60
N LEU A 139 -7.74 6.12 -27.46
CA LEU A 139 -8.42 6.43 -26.22
C LEU A 139 -8.25 5.31 -25.18
N SER A 140 -8.45 4.06 -25.59
CA SER A 140 -8.37 2.88 -24.72
C SER A 140 -6.94 2.56 -24.27
N ALA A 141 -5.92 3.00 -25.02
CA ALA A 141 -4.52 2.75 -24.70
C ALA A 141 -3.95 3.62 -23.57
N GLY A 142 -4.56 4.78 -23.25
CA GLY A 142 -3.96 5.62 -22.20
C GLY A 142 -4.48 7.04 -22.07
N PHE A 143 -5.77 7.25 -22.05
CA PHE A 143 -6.30 8.59 -21.75
C PHE A 143 -6.25 8.84 -20.24
N ALA A 144 -5.80 10.03 -19.81
CA ALA A 144 -5.71 10.40 -18.40
C ALA A 144 -7.10 10.32 -17.72
N GLY A 145 -7.20 9.57 -16.61
CA GLY A 145 -8.44 9.38 -15.84
C GLY A 145 -9.29 8.18 -16.26
N THR A 146 -8.89 7.41 -17.29
CA THR A 146 -9.60 6.17 -17.67
C THR A 146 -9.19 4.99 -16.82
N GLN A 147 -7.97 5.01 -16.24
CA GLN A 147 -7.47 3.92 -15.40
C GLN A 147 -8.35 3.73 -14.16
N GLU A 148 -8.63 4.82 -13.48
CA GLU A 148 -9.45 4.83 -12.28
C GLU A 148 -10.88 4.39 -12.57
N TYR A 149 -11.42 4.81 -13.72
CA TYR A 149 -12.74 4.38 -14.14
C TYR A 149 -12.79 2.88 -14.48
N MET A 150 -11.81 2.37 -15.25
CA MET A 150 -11.74 0.95 -15.58
C MET A 150 -11.55 0.08 -14.34
N ALA A 151 -10.84 0.58 -13.33
CA ALA A 151 -10.72 -0.10 -12.03
C ALA A 151 -12.08 -0.21 -11.32
N MET A 152 -12.89 0.86 -11.31
CA MET A 152 -14.24 0.82 -10.75
C MET A 152 -15.16 -0.12 -11.53
N GLU A 153 -15.09 -0.09 -12.84
CA GLU A 153 -15.86 -0.99 -13.70
C GLU A 153 -15.49 -2.46 -13.45
N LYS A 154 -14.20 -2.78 -13.39
CA LYS A 154 -13.71 -4.13 -13.11
C LYS A 154 -14.10 -4.61 -11.71
N LEU A 155 -14.00 -3.75 -10.71
CA LEU A 155 -14.46 -4.04 -9.35
C LEU A 155 -15.98 -4.34 -9.34
N GLY A 156 -16.77 -3.51 -10.02
CA GLY A 156 -18.22 -3.73 -10.16
C GLY A 156 -18.55 -5.07 -10.84
N GLN A 157 -17.81 -5.43 -11.92
CA GLN A 157 -17.96 -6.71 -12.60
C GLN A 157 -17.60 -7.90 -11.70
N LEU A 158 -16.50 -7.83 -10.96
CA LEU A 158 -16.08 -8.89 -10.01
C LEU A 158 -17.13 -9.07 -8.92
N ARG A 159 -17.67 -7.97 -8.40
CA ARG A 159 -18.68 -8.01 -7.34
C ARG A 159 -20.03 -8.54 -7.83
N ALA A 160 -20.42 -8.17 -9.05
CA ALA A 160 -21.68 -8.61 -9.64
C ALA A 160 -21.74 -10.12 -9.95
N ARG A 161 -20.59 -10.76 -10.20
CA ARG A 161 -20.49 -12.22 -10.42
C ARG A 161 -20.74 -13.03 -9.15
N ASP A 162 -20.53 -12.43 -7.98
CA ASP A 162 -20.64 -13.05 -6.65
C ASP A 162 -19.83 -14.35 -6.48
N ASP A 163 -18.77 -14.49 -7.29
CA ASP A 163 -17.87 -15.63 -7.28
C ASP A 163 -16.87 -15.59 -6.11
N TRP A 164 -16.74 -14.44 -5.45
CA TRP A 164 -15.69 -14.13 -4.47
C TRP A 164 -16.28 -13.81 -3.11
N ASP A 165 -15.75 -14.41 -2.05
CA ASP A 165 -16.06 -14.02 -0.67
C ASP A 165 -15.45 -12.67 -0.31
N LEU A 166 -14.25 -12.41 -0.85
CA LEU A 166 -13.52 -11.17 -0.60
C LEU A 166 -12.78 -10.72 -1.86
N ILE A 167 -12.88 -9.44 -2.17
CA ILE A 167 -12.08 -8.75 -3.20
C ILE A 167 -11.14 -7.79 -2.49
N VAL A 168 -9.83 -7.96 -2.67
CA VAL A 168 -8.81 -7.02 -2.16
C VAL A 168 -8.28 -6.19 -3.32
N VAL A 169 -8.38 -4.88 -3.20
CA VAL A 169 -7.97 -3.93 -4.25
C VAL A 169 -6.67 -3.25 -3.83
N ASP A 170 -5.63 -3.42 -4.64
CA ASP A 170 -4.36 -2.70 -4.54
C ASP A 170 -4.40 -1.49 -5.48
N THR A 171 -4.40 -0.28 -4.90
CA THR A 171 -4.50 0.96 -5.67
C THR A 171 -3.13 1.47 -6.14
N PRO A 172 -3.07 2.26 -7.25
CA PRO A 172 -1.81 2.80 -7.74
C PRO A 172 -1.14 3.74 -6.74
N PRO A 173 0.20 3.94 -6.89
CA PRO A 173 0.93 4.85 -6.04
C PRO A 173 0.64 6.29 -6.45
N SER A 174 -0.22 7.01 -5.80
CA SER A 174 -0.28 8.47 -5.87
C SER A 174 -1.49 9.07 -5.16
N ARG A 175 -1.53 10.39 -5.08
CA ARG A 175 -2.75 11.18 -4.83
C ARG A 175 -3.91 10.75 -5.74
N SER A 176 -3.60 10.19 -6.93
CA SER A 176 -4.55 9.53 -7.84
C SER A 176 -5.23 8.28 -7.28
N ALA A 177 -4.75 7.68 -6.20
CA ALA A 177 -5.50 6.60 -5.54
C ALA A 177 -6.88 7.07 -5.06
N LEU A 178 -7.05 8.38 -4.82
CA LEU A 178 -8.36 9.00 -4.54
C LEU A 178 -9.03 9.57 -5.79
N ASP A 179 -8.29 9.75 -6.89
CA ASP A 179 -8.87 10.05 -8.20
C ASP A 179 -9.80 8.93 -8.66
N PHE A 180 -9.56 7.70 -8.17
CA PHE A 180 -10.48 6.57 -8.26
C PHE A 180 -11.90 6.93 -7.74
N LEU A 181 -11.99 7.69 -6.65
CA LEU A 181 -13.28 8.18 -6.12
C LEU A 181 -13.89 9.32 -6.95
N ASP A 182 -13.08 10.08 -7.67
CA ASP A 182 -13.53 11.15 -8.56
C ASP A 182 -13.78 10.67 -10.01
N ALA A 183 -13.47 9.40 -10.32
CA ALA A 183 -13.62 8.84 -11.65
C ALA A 183 -15.02 9.04 -12.26
N PRO A 184 -16.14 8.84 -11.53
CA PRO A 184 -17.48 9.09 -12.07
C PRO A 184 -17.69 10.56 -12.46
N LYS A 185 -17.20 11.50 -11.62
CA LYS A 185 -17.34 12.95 -11.86
C LYS A 185 -16.50 13.41 -13.06
N ARG A 186 -15.28 12.89 -13.18
CA ARG A 186 -14.34 13.22 -14.28
C ARG A 186 -14.84 12.69 -15.62
N LEU A 187 -15.27 11.44 -15.67
CA LEU A 187 -15.83 10.86 -16.88
C LEU A 187 -17.12 11.59 -17.29
N GLY A 188 -18.02 11.89 -16.33
CA GLY A 188 -19.22 12.68 -16.58
C GLY A 188 -18.90 14.04 -17.21
N SER A 189 -17.92 14.77 -16.67
CA SER A 189 -17.53 16.08 -17.20
C SER A 189 -16.86 15.99 -18.58
N PHE A 190 -16.14 14.92 -18.87
CA PHE A 190 -15.58 14.64 -20.20
C PHE A 190 -16.69 14.33 -21.22
N LEU A 191 -17.66 13.49 -20.84
CA LEU A 191 -18.77 13.07 -21.72
C LEU A 191 -19.83 14.16 -21.90
N ASP A 192 -20.10 14.96 -20.86
CA ASP A 192 -21.01 16.11 -20.90
C ASP A 192 -20.33 17.36 -21.49
N GLY A 193 -19.05 17.30 -21.77
CA GLY A 193 -18.21 18.42 -22.16
C GLY A 193 -18.74 19.13 -23.40
N LYS A 194 -18.65 20.46 -23.40
CA LYS A 194 -18.96 21.33 -24.55
C LYS A 194 -18.31 20.86 -25.84
N PHE A 195 -17.16 20.15 -25.73
CA PHE A 195 -16.41 19.60 -26.84
C PHE A 195 -17.17 18.50 -27.60
N ILE A 196 -17.73 17.50 -26.90
CA ILE A 196 -18.53 16.45 -27.52
C ILE A 196 -19.83 17.03 -28.09
N ARG A 197 -20.45 17.98 -27.36
CA ARG A 197 -21.66 18.65 -27.82
C ARG A 197 -21.42 19.49 -29.08
N VAL A 198 -20.28 20.14 -29.19
CA VAL A 198 -19.85 20.88 -30.39
C VAL A 198 -19.51 19.91 -31.54
N LEU A 199 -18.89 18.75 -31.23
CA LEU A 199 -18.58 17.71 -32.22
C LEU A 199 -19.85 17.04 -32.78
N MET A 200 -20.87 16.88 -31.93
CA MET A 200 -22.19 16.28 -32.26
C MET A 200 -23.18 17.29 -32.84
N ALA A 201 -22.95 18.60 -32.72
CA ALA A 201 -23.86 19.64 -33.17
C ALA A 201 -24.24 19.52 -34.65
N PRO A 202 -23.32 19.18 -35.59
CA PRO A 202 -23.67 19.02 -37.00
C PRO A 202 -24.65 17.87 -37.29
N ALA A 203 -24.64 16.81 -36.49
CA ALA A 203 -25.48 15.63 -36.72
C ALA A 203 -26.96 15.82 -36.32
N LYS A 204 -27.26 16.75 -35.40
CA LYS A 204 -28.60 17.01 -34.86
C LYS A 204 -29.35 18.20 -35.52
N VAL A 205 -28.65 19.03 -36.29
CA VAL A 205 -29.24 20.20 -36.95
C VAL A 205 -29.49 19.89 -38.46
N GLY A 206 -30.30 18.92 -38.72
CA GLY A 206 -30.82 18.58 -40.02
C GLY A 206 -31.92 19.55 -40.49
N GLY A 207 -31.58 20.85 -40.66
CA GLY A 207 -32.52 21.82 -41.22
C GLY A 207 -31.80 22.73 -42.23
N ARG A 208 -32.39 22.92 -43.41
CA ARG A 208 -31.87 23.72 -44.55
C ARG A 208 -31.44 25.16 -44.23
N ALA A 209 -31.78 25.71 -43.05
CA ALA A 209 -31.40 27.04 -42.62
C ALA A 209 -30.05 27.11 -41.84
N GLY A 210 -29.61 26.01 -41.21
CA GLY A 210 -28.34 25.96 -40.46
C GLY A 210 -27.10 25.84 -41.32
N MET A 211 -27.23 25.33 -42.53
CA MET A 211 -26.11 25.01 -43.43
C MET A 211 -25.39 26.24 -43.99
N LYS A 212 -26.01 27.42 -44.05
CA LYS A 212 -25.36 28.64 -44.53
C LYS A 212 -24.49 29.36 -43.49
N PHE A 213 -24.80 29.24 -42.20
CA PHE A 213 -23.98 29.85 -41.15
C PHE A 213 -22.77 28.97 -40.73
N LEU A 214 -22.90 27.65 -40.89
CA LEU A 214 -21.82 26.70 -40.60
C LEU A 214 -20.70 26.68 -41.64
N ASN A 215 -21.02 27.02 -42.90
CA ASN A 215 -20.03 26.98 -43.99
C ASN A 215 -18.94 28.07 -43.89
N VAL A 216 -19.20 29.22 -43.29
CA VAL A 216 -18.21 30.33 -43.21
C VAL A 216 -17.31 30.20 -41.96
N GLY A 217 -17.84 29.79 -40.81
CA GLY A 217 -17.05 29.63 -39.57
C GLY A 217 -16.28 28.31 -39.54
N MET A 218 -16.84 27.25 -40.11
CA MET A 218 -16.23 25.92 -40.13
C MET A 218 -15.20 25.71 -41.20
N SER A 219 -15.26 26.45 -42.34
CA SER A 219 -14.24 26.36 -43.40
C SER A 219 -12.87 26.92 -42.98
N LEU A 220 -12.84 27.88 -42.05
CA LEU A 220 -11.60 28.40 -41.46
C LEU A 220 -11.00 27.47 -40.38
N MET A 221 -11.85 26.84 -39.57
CA MET A 221 -11.39 25.92 -38.51
C MET A 221 -11.10 24.50 -39.02
N THR A 222 -11.92 23.99 -39.96
CA THR A 222 -11.71 22.67 -40.62
C THR A 222 -10.54 22.70 -41.60
N GLY A 223 -10.26 23.82 -42.25
CA GLY A 223 -9.12 23.94 -43.16
C GLY A 223 -7.76 23.78 -42.45
N THR A 224 -7.63 24.30 -41.26
CA THR A 224 -6.40 24.20 -40.44
C THR A 224 -6.33 22.87 -39.70
N LEU A 225 -7.44 22.38 -39.16
CA LEU A 225 -7.53 21.11 -38.42
C LEU A 225 -7.41 19.89 -39.38
N ASN A 226 -8.04 19.96 -40.55
CA ASN A 226 -7.88 18.94 -41.61
C ASN A 226 -6.46 18.85 -42.18
N LYS A 227 -5.71 19.98 -42.19
CA LYS A 227 -4.31 19.98 -42.60
C LYS A 227 -3.37 19.42 -41.56
N LEU A 228 -3.72 19.52 -40.28
CA LEU A 228 -2.93 19.04 -39.14
C LEU A 228 -3.27 17.61 -38.71
N MET A 229 -4.51 17.17 -38.85
CA MET A 229 -5.00 15.90 -38.27
C MET A 229 -5.62 14.93 -39.28
N GLY A 230 -5.78 15.31 -40.55
CA GLY A 230 -6.41 14.48 -41.60
C GLY A 230 -7.95 14.40 -41.49
N ALA A 231 -8.64 14.43 -42.66
CA ALA A 231 -10.10 14.37 -42.73
C ALA A 231 -10.71 13.04 -42.17
N SER A 232 -9.89 11.99 -42.13
CA SER A 232 -10.31 10.66 -41.60
C SER A 232 -10.55 10.68 -40.09
N LEU A 233 -9.69 11.37 -39.31
CA LEU A 233 -9.78 11.37 -37.85
C LEU A 233 -11.10 11.97 -37.34
N LEU A 234 -11.57 13.05 -37.98
CA LEU A 234 -12.83 13.67 -37.59
C LEU A 234 -14.03 12.72 -37.86
N GLY A 235 -14.00 12.00 -38.98
CA GLY A 235 -14.97 10.96 -39.34
C GLY A 235 -14.94 9.79 -38.32
N ASP A 236 -13.74 9.36 -37.96
CA ASP A 236 -13.54 8.27 -36.97
C ASP A 236 -14.05 8.66 -35.58
N VAL A 237 -13.79 9.90 -35.11
CA VAL A 237 -14.31 10.44 -33.87
C VAL A 237 -15.83 10.54 -33.88
N GLN A 238 -16.44 11.04 -34.98
CA GLN A 238 -17.91 11.13 -35.10
C GLN A 238 -18.56 9.74 -35.09
N THR A 239 -18.00 8.79 -35.83
CA THR A 239 -18.47 7.41 -35.87
C THR A 239 -18.36 6.75 -34.50
N PHE A 240 -17.23 6.94 -33.84
CA PHE A 240 -17.01 6.44 -32.48
C PHE A 240 -18.01 7.03 -31.48
N VAL A 241 -18.17 8.36 -31.44
CA VAL A 241 -19.10 9.02 -30.52
C VAL A 241 -20.54 8.60 -30.78
N ALA A 242 -20.96 8.48 -32.04
CA ALA A 242 -22.31 8.00 -32.38
C ALA A 242 -22.53 6.54 -31.96
N ALA A 243 -21.53 5.68 -32.10
CA ALA A 243 -21.60 4.28 -31.67
C ALA A 243 -21.61 4.16 -30.13
N MET A 244 -20.94 5.05 -29.43
CA MET A 244 -20.81 5.06 -27.98
C MET A 244 -21.95 5.80 -27.23
N ASP A 245 -22.75 6.63 -27.93
CA ASP A 245 -23.79 7.47 -27.30
C ASP A 245 -24.79 6.62 -26.46
N THR A 246 -25.15 5.43 -26.94
CA THR A 246 -25.98 4.47 -26.18
C THR A 246 -25.26 3.81 -24.99
N MET A 247 -23.94 3.71 -25.04
CA MET A 247 -23.12 3.08 -24.00
C MET A 247 -22.77 4.06 -22.89
N PHE A 248 -22.62 5.36 -23.20
CA PHE A 248 -22.21 6.37 -22.24
C PHE A 248 -23.19 6.55 -21.06
N GLY A 249 -24.49 6.46 -21.30
CA GLY A 249 -25.49 6.45 -20.23
C GLY A 249 -25.31 5.29 -19.25
N GLY A 250 -24.95 4.11 -19.76
CA GLY A 250 -24.65 2.93 -18.95
C GLY A 250 -23.35 3.08 -18.13
N PHE A 251 -22.33 3.70 -18.69
CA PHE A 251 -21.06 3.95 -17.97
C PHE A 251 -21.26 4.74 -16.68
N ARG A 252 -21.97 5.87 -16.76
CA ARG A 252 -22.24 6.70 -15.60
C ARG A 252 -23.05 5.94 -14.54
N THR A 253 -24.10 5.25 -14.96
CA THR A 253 -24.93 4.46 -14.03
C THR A 253 -24.14 3.37 -13.31
N ARG A 254 -23.24 2.67 -14.02
CA ARG A 254 -22.38 1.65 -13.41
C ARG A 254 -21.34 2.25 -12.48
N ALA A 255 -20.70 3.36 -12.88
CA ALA A 255 -19.76 4.07 -12.02
C ALA A 255 -20.42 4.57 -10.74
N ASP A 256 -21.62 5.16 -10.83
CA ASP A 256 -22.39 5.59 -9.66
C ASP A 256 -22.80 4.39 -8.78
N ALA A 257 -23.11 3.23 -9.37
CA ALA A 257 -23.41 2.01 -8.63
C ALA A 257 -22.18 1.47 -7.88
N THR A 258 -21.02 1.43 -8.54
CA THR A 258 -19.74 1.02 -7.89
C THR A 258 -19.32 2.01 -6.82
N PHE A 259 -19.52 3.32 -7.04
CA PHE A 259 -19.24 4.32 -6.01
C PHE A 259 -20.10 4.12 -4.76
N ARG A 260 -21.40 3.84 -4.92
CA ARG A 260 -22.30 3.50 -3.79
C ARG A 260 -21.89 2.20 -3.12
N LEU A 261 -21.40 1.21 -3.88
CA LEU A 261 -20.87 -0.04 -3.34
C LEU A 261 -19.65 0.22 -2.44
N LEU A 262 -18.77 1.15 -2.83
CA LEU A 262 -17.63 1.55 -2.02
C LEU A 262 -18.02 2.30 -0.74
N GLN A 263 -19.16 2.98 -0.72
CA GLN A 263 -19.72 3.63 0.47
C GLN A 263 -20.55 2.68 1.35
N ALA A 264 -20.93 1.51 0.82
CA ALA A 264 -21.83 0.60 1.51
C ALA A 264 -21.12 -0.18 2.64
N PRO A 265 -21.87 -0.63 3.65
CA PRO A 265 -21.39 -1.63 4.59
C PRO A 265 -20.90 -2.87 3.83
N GLY A 266 -19.77 -3.42 4.26
CA GLY A 266 -19.10 -4.53 3.57
C GLY A 266 -17.93 -4.11 2.67
N THR A 267 -17.70 -2.82 2.51
CA THR A 267 -16.42 -2.27 2.01
C THR A 267 -15.60 -1.74 3.18
N ALA A 268 -14.30 -1.93 3.16
CA ALA A 268 -13.37 -1.44 4.15
C ALA A 268 -12.15 -0.80 3.46
N PHE A 269 -11.86 0.45 3.80
CA PHE A 269 -10.66 1.13 3.33
C PHE A 269 -9.55 0.98 4.37
N LEU A 270 -8.37 0.57 3.91
CA LEU A 270 -7.14 0.52 4.69
C LEU A 270 -6.15 1.51 4.11
N VAL A 271 -5.77 2.50 4.91
CA VAL A 271 -4.69 3.42 4.55
C VAL A 271 -3.38 2.77 4.95
N VAL A 272 -2.44 2.65 4.01
CA VAL A 272 -1.10 2.10 4.25
C VAL A 272 -0.09 3.24 4.21
N ALA A 273 0.74 3.35 5.24
CA ALA A 273 1.79 4.37 5.32
C ALA A 273 3.08 3.77 5.92
N ALA A 274 4.20 4.41 5.63
CA ALA A 274 5.45 4.21 6.37
C ALA A 274 5.54 5.25 7.51
N PRO A 275 6.35 5.02 8.57
CA PRO A 275 6.50 5.94 9.69
C PRO A 275 7.35 7.18 9.35
N GLU A 276 7.18 7.70 8.13
CA GLU A 276 7.89 8.84 7.58
C GLU A 276 6.96 10.07 7.54
N PRO A 277 7.49 11.30 7.79
CA PRO A 277 6.66 12.51 7.87
C PRO A 277 5.80 12.75 6.63
N ASP A 278 6.36 12.51 5.42
CA ASP A 278 5.65 12.74 4.17
C ASP A 278 4.59 11.67 3.92
N ALA A 279 4.89 10.39 4.21
CA ALA A 279 3.94 9.29 4.08
C ALA A 279 2.75 9.44 5.05
N LEU A 280 2.99 9.84 6.30
CA LEU A 280 1.90 10.08 7.27
C LEU A 280 1.12 11.37 6.99
N ARG A 281 1.73 12.39 6.37
CA ARG A 281 0.99 13.55 5.88
C ARG A 281 0.04 13.17 4.73
N GLU A 282 0.48 12.32 3.82
CA GLU A 282 -0.38 11.78 2.77
C GLU A 282 -1.47 10.88 3.36
N ALA A 283 -1.15 10.04 4.36
CA ALA A 283 -2.13 9.21 5.05
C ALA A 283 -3.22 10.06 5.73
N ALA A 284 -2.86 11.16 6.38
CA ALA A 284 -3.83 12.11 6.96
C ALA A 284 -4.78 12.67 5.89
N TYR A 285 -4.23 13.08 4.74
CA TYR A 285 -5.05 13.53 3.61
C TYR A 285 -6.02 12.43 3.11
N PHE A 286 -5.56 11.15 3.05
CA PHE A 286 -6.43 10.03 2.71
C PHE A 286 -7.56 9.85 3.72
N VAL A 287 -7.26 9.88 5.02
CA VAL A 287 -8.25 9.74 6.10
C VAL A 287 -9.32 10.82 5.99
N GLU A 288 -8.90 12.10 5.86
CA GLU A 288 -9.81 13.23 5.71
C GLU A 288 -10.68 13.10 4.46
N ARG A 289 -10.08 12.72 3.33
CA ARG A 289 -10.80 12.57 2.07
C ARG A 289 -11.81 11.42 2.11
N LEU A 290 -11.44 10.27 2.67
CA LEU A 290 -12.35 9.14 2.85
C LEU A 290 -13.53 9.53 3.74
N GLY A 291 -13.27 10.27 4.82
CA GLY A 291 -14.32 10.82 5.70
C GLY A 291 -15.27 11.76 4.96
N ALA A 292 -14.73 12.69 4.17
CA ALA A 292 -15.52 13.65 3.38
C ALA A 292 -16.45 12.95 2.36
N GLU A 293 -15.99 11.87 1.73
CA GLU A 293 -16.76 11.06 0.78
C GLU A 293 -17.58 9.95 1.47
N ARG A 294 -17.60 9.89 2.81
CA ARG A 294 -18.29 8.87 3.61
C ARG A 294 -17.91 7.44 3.25
N MET A 295 -16.65 7.21 2.94
CA MET A 295 -16.11 5.87 2.70
C MET A 295 -15.78 5.18 4.03
N PRO A 296 -16.11 3.90 4.21
CA PRO A 296 -15.88 3.18 5.47
C PRO A 296 -14.39 2.91 5.68
N LEU A 297 -13.73 3.78 6.46
CA LEU A 297 -12.33 3.61 6.87
C LEU A 297 -12.26 2.56 7.97
N ALA A 298 -11.52 1.47 7.73
CA ALA A 298 -11.24 0.45 8.73
C ALA A 298 -10.06 0.82 9.62
N GLY A 299 -9.03 1.48 9.07
CA GLY A 299 -7.89 1.94 9.84
C GLY A 299 -6.64 2.22 9.01
N LEU A 300 -5.54 2.46 9.74
CA LEU A 300 -4.19 2.70 9.23
C LEU A 300 -3.32 1.47 9.47
N VAL A 301 -2.65 1.02 8.43
CA VAL A 301 -1.53 0.07 8.50
C VAL A 301 -0.23 0.87 8.45
N LEU A 302 0.47 0.95 9.58
CA LEU A 302 1.78 1.56 9.67
C LEU A 302 2.84 0.50 9.36
N ASN A 303 3.33 0.49 8.14
CA ASN A 303 4.22 -0.52 7.61
C ASN A 303 5.69 -0.09 7.72
N ARG A 304 6.61 -1.06 7.83
CA ARG A 304 8.05 -0.87 7.95
C ARG A 304 8.47 -0.11 9.21
N VAL A 305 7.79 -0.37 10.33
CA VAL A 305 8.15 0.21 11.62
C VAL A 305 9.45 -0.42 12.12
N HIS A 306 10.40 0.38 12.54
CA HIS A 306 11.66 -0.10 13.09
C HIS A 306 11.53 -0.39 14.58
N GLY A 307 12.17 -1.46 15.02
CA GLY A 307 12.30 -1.86 16.42
C GLY A 307 13.74 -2.22 16.76
N SER A 308 14.01 -2.43 18.04
CA SER A 308 15.31 -2.91 18.53
C SER A 308 15.11 -3.92 19.65
N GLY A 309 15.75 -5.09 19.54
CA GLY A 309 15.79 -6.07 20.62
C GLY A 309 16.55 -5.59 21.87
N ALA A 310 17.25 -4.45 21.77
CA ALA A 310 17.97 -3.81 22.86
C ALA A 310 17.36 -2.42 23.19
N ALA A 311 16.04 -2.29 23.18
CA ALA A 311 15.32 -1.03 23.40
C ALA A 311 15.62 -0.38 24.78
N GLN A 312 16.07 -1.17 25.76
CA GLN A 312 16.49 -0.65 27.08
C GLN A 312 17.77 0.18 27.03
N LEU A 313 18.61 0.01 26.00
CA LEU A 313 19.82 0.80 25.77
C LEU A 313 19.45 2.03 24.95
N SER A 314 19.37 3.20 25.62
CA SER A 314 19.07 4.45 24.89
C SER A 314 20.21 4.86 23.96
N ALA A 315 19.90 5.67 22.95
CA ALA A 315 20.90 6.21 22.01
C ALA A 315 22.05 6.93 22.75
N GLU A 316 21.72 7.72 23.78
CA GLU A 316 22.70 8.47 24.57
C GLU A 316 23.65 7.53 25.33
N ARG A 317 23.12 6.49 25.97
CA ARG A 317 23.93 5.50 26.70
C ARG A 317 24.82 4.69 25.77
N ALA A 318 24.30 4.34 24.58
CA ALA A 318 25.05 3.61 23.57
C ALA A 318 26.21 4.45 23.03
N LEU A 319 26.00 5.75 22.77
CA LEU A 319 27.08 6.66 22.35
C LEU A 319 28.12 6.86 23.43
N ALA A 320 27.72 7.12 24.69
CA ALA A 320 28.65 7.27 25.80
C ALA A 320 29.49 5.99 26.04
N ALA A 321 28.89 4.80 25.88
CA ALA A 321 29.61 3.55 25.97
C ALA A 321 30.60 3.34 24.82
N ALA A 322 30.26 3.78 23.60
CA ALA A 322 31.14 3.72 22.43
C ALA A 322 32.36 4.66 22.62
N GLU A 323 32.14 5.89 23.10
CA GLU A 323 33.18 6.86 23.40
C GLU A 323 34.15 6.34 24.49
N ASN A 324 33.61 5.77 25.58
CA ASN A 324 34.44 5.19 26.65
C ASN A 324 35.31 4.02 26.18
N LEU A 325 34.81 3.17 25.26
CA LEU A 325 35.62 2.08 24.70
C LEU A 325 36.76 2.59 23.82
N GLU A 326 36.54 3.66 23.06
CA GLU A 326 37.57 4.27 22.21
C GLU A 326 38.62 5.01 23.04
N GLU A 327 38.23 5.74 24.10
CA GLU A 327 39.14 6.41 25.01
C GLU A 327 39.94 5.41 25.86
N GLY A 328 39.34 4.32 26.34
CA GLY A 328 39.96 3.24 27.08
C GLY A 328 41.06 2.52 26.27
N GLY A 329 40.79 2.24 25.00
CA GLY A 329 41.75 1.63 24.09
C GLY A 329 42.97 2.52 23.81
N ILE A 330 42.81 3.84 23.83
CA ILE A 330 43.93 4.80 23.67
C ILE A 330 44.83 4.77 24.91
N VAL A 331 44.27 4.66 26.12
CA VAL A 331 45.02 4.63 27.38
C VAL A 331 45.84 3.34 27.52
N ASP A 332 45.30 2.19 27.14
CA ASP A 332 46.03 0.93 27.19
C ASP A 332 47.16 0.83 26.15
N GLN A 333 47.04 1.47 24.99
CA GLN A 333 48.15 1.56 24.03
C GLN A 333 49.28 2.45 24.51
N GLU A 334 49.03 3.50 25.29
CA GLU A 334 50.11 4.32 25.91
C GLU A 334 50.74 3.64 27.13
N ALA A 335 49.98 2.89 27.93
CA ALA A 335 50.48 2.14 29.08
C ALA A 335 51.33 0.92 28.70
N GLY A 336 51.12 0.33 27.53
CA GLY A 336 51.89 -0.83 27.03
C GLY A 336 53.32 -0.56 26.62
N LYS A 337 53.81 0.70 26.65
CA LYS A 337 55.18 1.07 26.32
C LYS A 337 56.12 1.29 27.53
N ALA A 338 55.63 1.16 28.75
CA ALA A 338 56.46 1.38 29.96
C ALA A 338 56.38 0.17 30.91
N GLY A 339 57.14 -0.90 30.65
CA GLY A 339 57.22 -1.99 31.64
C GLY A 339 58.02 -3.20 31.20
N LEU A 340 59.26 -3.05 30.84
CA LEU A 340 60.24 -4.14 30.84
C LEU A 340 60.80 -4.32 32.28
N GLY A 341 60.51 -5.46 32.90
CA GLY A 341 61.12 -5.83 34.18
C GLY A 341 60.75 -7.29 34.53
N ALA A 342 61.59 -8.24 34.07
CA ALA A 342 61.56 -9.60 34.58
C ALA A 342 62.15 -9.68 36.02
N PRO A 343 61.80 -10.66 36.86
CA PRO A 343 62.69 -11.76 37.09
C PRO A 343 62.11 -13.18 37.23
N ALA A 344 62.87 -14.05 36.69
CA ALA A 344 63.36 -15.41 36.95
C ALA A 344 62.69 -16.32 38.01
N ALA A 345 62.36 -17.56 37.52
CA ALA A 345 62.69 -18.89 37.98
C ALA A 345 62.13 -19.41 39.34
N HIS A 346 61.46 -20.51 39.28
CA HIS A 346 61.87 -21.80 39.85
C HIS A 346 60.85 -22.92 39.53
N SER A 347 61.35 -23.97 38.82
CA SER A 347 60.77 -25.33 38.83
C SER A 347 61.29 -26.10 40.04
N PRO A 348 60.62 -27.18 40.50
CA PRO A 348 60.99 -28.48 39.99
C PRO A 348 59.84 -29.56 39.89
N ALA A 349 59.99 -30.32 38.85
CA ALA A 349 59.97 -31.77 38.74
C ALA A 349 58.88 -32.68 39.35
N GLY A 350 58.32 -33.52 38.51
CA GLY A 350 58.20 -34.94 38.73
C GLY A 350 56.78 -35.49 38.74
N GLY A 351 56.49 -36.44 37.80
CA GLY A 351 55.36 -37.37 37.97
C GLY A 351 54.77 -37.86 36.65
N SER A 352 55.11 -39.11 36.33
CA SER A 352 54.80 -39.90 35.13
C SER A 352 53.33 -40.18 34.85
N ALA A 353 53.09 -40.42 33.58
CA ALA A 353 51.90 -40.86 32.84
C ALA A 353 51.04 -42.02 33.43
N PRO A 354 49.85 -42.33 32.88
CA PRO A 354 49.75 -42.96 31.55
C PRO A 354 48.61 -42.48 30.64
N GLU A 355 48.80 -42.86 29.38
CA GLU A 355 48.02 -42.70 28.19
C GLU A 355 46.55 -43.21 28.34
N SER A 356 45.59 -42.49 27.76
CA SER A 356 44.40 -43.09 27.19
C SER A 356 43.94 -42.28 25.96
N GLU A 357 43.70 -43.02 24.92
CA GLU A 357 43.40 -42.64 23.55
C GLU A 357 42.20 -41.72 23.35
N GLY A 358 42.36 -40.75 22.48
CA GLY A 358 41.61 -40.41 21.32
C GLY A 358 40.11 -40.10 21.42
N VAL A 359 39.75 -38.84 21.40
CA VAL A 359 38.61 -38.34 20.57
C VAL A 359 39.09 -37.00 20.00
N GLU A 360 39.20 -36.94 18.66
CA GLU A 360 39.45 -35.69 17.94
C GLU A 360 38.27 -34.74 18.14
N ALA A 361 38.43 -33.77 19.01
CA ALA A 361 37.59 -32.58 19.03
C ALA A 361 38.03 -31.66 17.90
N GLY A 362 37.18 -31.51 16.89
CA GLY A 362 37.42 -30.64 15.75
C GLY A 362 37.92 -29.27 16.17
N ALA A 363 39.01 -28.86 15.54
CA ALA A 363 39.65 -27.56 15.70
C ALA A 363 38.64 -26.45 15.47
N TYR A 364 38.24 -25.78 16.52
CA TYR A 364 37.81 -24.41 16.41
C TYR A 364 39.05 -23.62 15.97
N THR A 365 39.05 -23.21 14.71
CA THR A 365 40.05 -22.31 14.15
C THR A 365 40.10 -21.08 15.01
N ASP A 366 41.32 -20.78 15.49
CA ASP A 366 41.71 -19.54 16.16
C ASP A 366 41.03 -18.35 15.47
N ALA A 367 40.30 -17.55 16.27
CA ALA A 367 39.95 -16.20 15.86
C ALA A 367 41.25 -15.47 15.51
N PRO A 368 41.31 -14.65 14.45
CA PRO A 368 42.52 -13.94 14.09
C PRO A 368 43.02 -13.13 15.30
N GLU A 369 44.24 -13.46 15.77
CA GLU A 369 44.92 -12.66 16.79
C GLU A 369 45.02 -11.22 16.30
N GLY A 370 44.27 -10.29 16.95
CA GLY A 370 44.28 -8.86 16.62
C GLY A 370 42.96 -8.29 16.15
N ALA A 371 41.82 -9.04 16.27
CA ALA A 371 40.54 -8.38 16.08
C ALA A 371 40.34 -7.28 17.14
N ASP A 372 40.25 -6.05 16.69
CA ASP A 372 39.91 -4.89 17.56
C ASP A 372 38.47 -5.04 18.06
N VAL A 373 38.31 -5.83 19.14
CA VAL A 373 37.00 -6.13 19.73
C VAL A 373 36.34 -4.87 20.29
N GLU A 374 37.17 -3.94 20.81
CA GLU A 374 36.70 -2.67 21.36
C GLU A 374 36.20 -1.76 20.26
N GLY A 375 36.92 -1.62 19.15
CA GLY A 375 36.52 -0.84 17.99
C GLY A 375 35.28 -1.41 17.32
N ILE A 376 35.16 -2.75 17.19
CA ILE A 376 33.97 -3.39 16.66
C ILE A 376 32.77 -3.15 17.59
N THR A 377 32.94 -3.27 18.89
CA THR A 377 31.89 -3.04 19.90
C THR A 377 31.46 -1.58 19.90
N ALA A 378 32.36 -0.64 19.85
CA ALA A 378 32.06 0.80 19.71
C ALA A 378 31.28 1.08 18.41
N GLY A 379 31.69 0.47 17.29
CA GLY A 379 30.95 0.55 16.03
C GLY A 379 29.52 0.03 16.11
N LEU A 380 29.30 -1.13 16.76
CA LEU A 380 27.95 -1.70 16.98
C LEU A 380 27.09 -0.81 17.89
N LEU A 381 27.66 -0.22 18.93
CA LEU A 381 26.98 0.72 19.83
C LEU A 381 26.55 1.99 19.09
N ARG A 382 27.35 2.51 18.18
CA ARG A 382 26.99 3.65 17.33
C ARG A 382 25.85 3.32 16.38
N LEU A 383 25.92 2.17 15.69
CA LEU A 383 24.82 1.69 14.85
C LEU A 383 23.51 1.52 15.64
N HIS A 384 23.62 1.00 16.87
CA HIS A 384 22.47 0.90 17.77
C HIS A 384 21.91 2.29 18.12
N ALA A 385 22.77 3.25 18.44
CA ALA A 385 22.35 4.62 18.75
C ALA A 385 21.63 5.28 17.57
N GLU A 386 22.16 5.16 16.36
CA GLU A 386 21.49 5.64 15.12
C GLU A 386 20.11 5.01 14.94
N ARG A 387 20.01 3.69 15.17
CA ARG A 387 18.73 2.97 15.11
C ARG A 387 17.73 3.47 16.15
N MET A 388 18.16 3.69 17.38
CA MET A 388 17.30 4.24 18.45
C MET A 388 16.85 5.67 18.15
N GLN A 389 17.70 6.50 17.51
CA GLN A 389 17.31 7.83 17.04
C GLN A 389 16.26 7.75 15.91
N LEU A 390 16.40 6.77 15.00
CA LEU A 390 15.39 6.53 13.95
C LEU A 390 14.05 6.15 14.58
N ILE A 391 14.03 5.16 15.48
CA ILE A 391 12.84 4.72 16.20
C ILE A 391 12.15 5.89 16.92
N ALA A 392 12.93 6.72 17.63
CA ALA A 392 12.39 7.89 18.32
C ALA A 392 11.77 8.93 17.36
N ARG A 393 12.31 9.07 16.14
CA ARG A 393 11.73 9.94 15.11
C ARG A 393 10.43 9.35 14.57
N GLU A 394 10.39 8.06 14.29
CA GLU A 394 9.19 7.33 13.83
C GLU A 394 8.06 7.43 14.86
N GLN A 395 8.36 7.19 16.14
CA GLN A 395 7.40 7.32 17.23
C GLN A 395 6.79 8.72 17.30
N ARG A 396 7.62 9.78 17.28
CA ARG A 396 7.13 11.17 17.28
C ARG A 396 6.22 11.45 16.10
N THR A 397 6.52 10.91 14.92
CA THR A 397 5.74 11.11 13.71
C THR A 397 4.40 10.38 13.80
N ARG A 398 4.40 9.16 14.33
CA ARG A 398 3.20 8.38 14.65
C ARG A 398 2.31 9.09 15.67
N ASP A 399 2.90 9.50 16.81
CA ASP A 399 2.17 10.14 17.91
C ASP A 399 1.49 11.44 17.45
N ARG A 400 2.14 12.18 16.54
CA ARG A 400 1.53 13.35 15.92
C ARG A 400 0.32 12.99 15.07
N PHE A 401 0.41 11.90 14.27
CA PHE A 401 -0.72 11.44 13.45
C PHE A 401 -1.88 10.97 14.33
N THR A 402 -1.63 10.11 15.32
CA THR A 402 -2.67 9.58 16.20
C THR A 402 -3.33 10.65 17.06
N SER A 403 -2.59 11.68 17.48
CA SER A 403 -3.16 12.83 18.18
C SER A 403 -4.12 13.67 17.33
N LEU A 404 -3.87 13.73 16.01
CA LEU A 404 -4.74 14.43 15.07
C LEU A 404 -5.94 13.59 14.61
N HIS A 405 -5.81 12.26 14.67
CA HIS A 405 -6.81 11.30 14.20
C HIS A 405 -7.03 10.19 15.27
N PRO A 406 -7.53 10.53 16.46
CA PRO A 406 -7.63 9.60 17.59
C PRO A 406 -8.61 8.44 17.34
N ASP A 407 -9.58 8.62 16.47
CA ASP A 407 -10.60 7.61 16.13
C ASP A 407 -10.12 6.60 15.08
N VAL A 408 -8.93 6.82 14.48
CA VAL A 408 -8.40 5.92 13.44
C VAL A 408 -7.69 4.75 14.11
N ALA A 409 -8.23 3.55 13.89
CA ALA A 409 -7.59 2.31 14.35
C ALA A 409 -6.26 2.07 13.62
N VAL A 410 -5.23 1.67 14.37
CA VAL A 410 -3.87 1.50 13.82
C VAL A 410 -3.38 0.07 14.08
N THR A 411 -2.71 -0.52 13.08
CA THR A 411 -1.86 -1.70 13.27
C THR A 411 -0.46 -1.42 12.75
N GLU A 412 0.56 -1.97 13.40
CA GLU A 412 1.96 -1.79 13.03
C GLU A 412 2.54 -3.06 12.43
N VAL A 413 3.33 -2.91 11.36
CA VAL A 413 4.05 -3.99 10.72
C VAL A 413 5.54 -3.69 10.78
N ALA A 414 6.27 -4.49 11.54
CA ALA A 414 7.70 -4.34 11.68
C ALA A 414 8.42 -4.50 10.33
N ALA A 415 9.46 -3.70 10.11
CA ALA A 415 10.33 -3.82 8.94
C ALA A 415 10.95 -5.22 8.86
N LEU A 416 10.90 -5.81 7.67
CA LEU A 416 11.60 -7.06 7.37
C LEU A 416 13.05 -6.76 6.94
N PRO A 417 14.00 -7.69 7.15
CA PRO A 417 15.39 -7.49 6.75
C PRO A 417 15.59 -7.50 5.22
N GLY A 418 14.58 -7.88 4.44
CA GLY A 418 14.63 -7.93 2.98
C GLY A 418 13.27 -7.72 2.35
N ASP A 419 13.25 -7.64 1.02
CA ASP A 419 12.03 -7.52 0.25
C ASP A 419 11.25 -8.84 0.24
N VAL A 420 9.92 -8.73 0.18
CA VAL A 420 9.00 -9.88 0.12
C VAL A 420 8.82 -10.32 -1.33
N HIS A 421 9.28 -11.54 -1.64
CA HIS A 421 9.26 -12.09 -3.00
C HIS A 421 8.50 -13.40 -3.14
N ASP A 422 7.96 -13.94 -2.02
CA ASP A 422 7.29 -15.24 -1.99
C ASP A 422 6.12 -15.28 -1.00
N LEU A 423 5.40 -16.41 -1.01
CA LEU A 423 4.26 -16.62 -0.11
C LEU A 423 4.69 -16.72 1.37
N ALA A 424 5.90 -17.16 1.67
CA ALA A 424 6.38 -17.25 3.05
C ALA A 424 6.55 -15.84 3.65
N GLY A 425 7.15 -14.92 2.90
CA GLY A 425 7.24 -13.53 3.27
C GLY A 425 5.86 -12.86 3.40
N LEU A 426 4.90 -13.18 2.50
CA LEU A 426 3.53 -12.68 2.61
C LEU A 426 2.81 -13.20 3.86
N ARG A 427 3.01 -14.47 4.27
CA ARG A 427 2.50 -15.02 5.53
C ARG A 427 3.05 -14.27 6.72
N THR A 428 4.36 -14.04 6.74
CA THR A 428 5.01 -13.26 7.80
C THR A 428 4.41 -11.86 7.94
N ILE A 429 4.15 -11.18 6.81
CA ILE A 429 3.45 -9.87 6.84
C ILE A 429 2.03 -10.04 7.35
N GLY A 430 1.28 -11.05 6.90
CA GLY A 430 -0.08 -11.34 7.35
C GLY A 430 -0.17 -11.61 8.86
N GLU A 431 0.79 -12.36 9.41
CA GLU A 431 0.91 -12.62 10.85
C GLU A 431 1.17 -11.35 11.64
N ARG A 432 2.09 -10.49 11.16
CA ARG A 432 2.40 -9.21 11.80
C ARG A 432 1.22 -8.23 11.75
N LEU A 433 0.49 -8.19 10.63
CA LEU A 433 -0.73 -7.39 10.50
C LEU A 433 -1.80 -7.79 11.53
N ALA A 434 -1.90 -9.07 11.83
CA ALA A 434 -2.90 -9.59 12.77
C ALA A 434 -2.45 -9.51 14.23
N ALA A 435 -1.15 -9.60 14.47
CA ALA A 435 -0.61 -9.56 15.84
C ALA A 435 -0.66 -8.14 16.44
N GLY A 436 -0.72 -7.10 15.61
CA GLY A 436 -0.75 -5.71 16.07
C GLY A 436 0.48 -5.31 16.92
N VAL A 437 1.53 -6.12 16.90
CA VAL A 437 2.67 -6.00 17.82
C VAL A 437 3.57 -4.87 17.38
N PRO A 438 3.84 -3.88 18.24
CA PRO A 438 4.84 -2.85 17.95
C PRO A 438 6.19 -3.49 17.67
N ALA A 439 6.92 -2.93 16.71
CA ALA A 439 8.25 -3.36 16.36
C ALA A 439 9.20 -3.15 17.56
N GLY A 440 9.40 -4.17 18.39
CA GLY A 440 10.27 -4.08 19.56
C GLY A 440 9.77 -4.77 20.82
N ALA A 441 8.64 -5.47 20.76
CA ALA A 441 8.23 -6.37 21.83
C ALA A 441 8.92 -7.74 21.69
#